data_46b3c33a7dd84a635bf74268586e108b
#
_entry.id   46b3c33a7dd84a635bf74268586e108b
#
_cell.length_a   1.000
_cell.length_b   1.000
_cell.length_c   1.000
_cell.angle_alpha   90.00
_cell.angle_beta   90.00
_cell.angle_gamma   90.00
#
_symmetry.space_group_name_H-M   'P 1'
#
loop_
_entity.id
_entity.type
_entity.pdbx_description
1 polymer ?
#
loop_
_entity_poly.entity_id
_entity_poly.type
_entity_poly.pdbx_seq_one_letter_code
_entity_poly.pdbx_strand_id
1 'polypeptide(L)'
;MKLDSVKQYNQNYSQKQNRKNNPQFTGWVDTTLRFLDTNQAWGANAVDLGFMVLPRTATDFGRGPEAGFETMRRESMGTINDSAVGAYGTLAGLALATGINGTYGLSEKNVPIKANNVFSDSETLKMMGEIWLDKVHKNGNSLREFLKESWRNYEALSPKKNGEWVKLSEETIDKITALQEKAIKAGEKELKGQDFEDVKNGVLSDLGVENNFRIVAKDGEKLHSSRYSIDSIIESAHKLGTLFSKENIAQEFKNAVKLEDVNFAKALKSMNFKRSILGVAMGTLVGCSTQPINMWLTKRKTGSEGFVGGGKKDDSFKFKMEKLGVALLFGAGVLASIGNPKNLMKNLQFKGFTPTINQLKFIYGATIMSRFLSARNENELKEASIKDILGFTNWLILGNFVQKLVVQSLDKSGTLIKKDTLTGNKVMNWIQNSFIKTRDEVLHEALGKDAFKDGKALKFNEMMKAISNNKEAKKKIRILTLAQLAGYAYSGLVLGIGIPKLNIYLTNRRMAKQKAAEEQQNNVQADDKMLSPQNREFLGKNFTGNGIFAQMKTES
;
A
#
# COMPACT_ATOMS: atom_id res chain seq x y z
N MET A 1 66.24 13.34 -7.64
CA MET A 1 64.98 13.18 -8.41
C MET A 1 64.25 11.83 -8.25
N LYS A 2 64.58 10.97 -7.25
CA LYS A 2 63.93 9.68 -7.00
C LYS A 2 63.14 9.56 -5.69
N LEU A 3 63.24 10.54 -4.79
CA LEU A 3 62.57 10.48 -3.47
C LEU A 3 61.14 11.06 -3.49
N ASP A 4 60.83 12.00 -4.40
CA ASP A 4 59.52 12.63 -4.46
C ASP A 4 58.46 11.73 -5.13
N SER A 5 58.85 10.88 -6.07
CA SER A 5 57.95 9.92 -6.72
C SER A 5 57.47 8.81 -5.77
N VAL A 6 58.32 8.40 -4.81
CA VAL A 6 57.98 7.37 -3.79
C VAL A 6 57.03 7.96 -2.74
N LYS A 7 57.19 9.22 -2.36
CA LYS A 7 56.28 9.89 -1.42
C LYS A 7 54.88 10.12 -2.06
N GLN A 8 54.81 10.48 -3.31
CA GLN A 8 53.54 10.63 -4.04
C GLN A 8 52.85 9.26 -4.23
N TYR A 9 53.60 8.21 -4.53
CA TYR A 9 53.03 6.86 -4.67
C TYR A 9 52.48 6.34 -3.33
N ASN A 10 53.19 6.54 -2.22
CA ASN A 10 52.72 6.15 -0.89
C ASN A 10 51.52 6.98 -0.39
N GLN A 11 51.45 8.28 -0.72
CA GLN A 11 50.25 9.09 -0.43
C GLN A 11 49.05 8.63 -1.22
N ASN A 12 49.20 8.29 -2.49
CA ASN A 12 48.10 7.77 -3.31
C ASN A 12 47.67 6.36 -2.87
N TYR A 13 48.60 5.55 -2.36
CA TYR A 13 48.28 4.20 -1.84
C TYR A 13 47.54 4.29 -0.50
N SER A 14 47.94 5.17 0.39
CA SER A 14 47.28 5.43 1.67
C SER A 14 45.87 6.07 1.47
N GLN A 15 45.69 6.94 0.49
CA GLN A 15 44.39 7.47 0.12
C GLN A 15 43.48 6.39 -0.54
N LYS A 16 44.03 5.48 -1.33
CA LYS A 16 43.28 4.34 -1.88
C LYS A 16 42.88 3.31 -0.81
N GLN A 17 43.76 3.04 0.18
CA GLN A 17 43.43 2.14 1.30
C GLN A 17 42.39 2.76 2.25
N ASN A 18 42.49 4.06 2.55
CA ASN A 18 41.45 4.74 3.32
C ASN A 18 40.09 4.80 2.62
N ARG A 19 40.07 4.79 1.29
CA ARG A 19 38.82 4.66 0.52
C ARG A 19 38.24 3.25 0.53
N LYS A 20 39.06 2.19 0.68
CA LYS A 20 38.60 0.79 0.76
C LYS A 20 38.05 0.41 2.12
N ASN A 21 38.50 1.07 3.20
CA ASN A 21 38.09 0.72 4.57
C ASN A 21 36.90 1.53 5.12
N ASN A 22 36.32 2.44 4.34
CA ASN A 22 35.06 3.07 4.66
C ASN A 22 34.01 2.50 3.69
N PRO A 23 33.25 1.48 4.06
CA PRO A 23 32.12 1.08 3.27
C PRO A 23 31.16 2.28 3.25
N GLN A 24 31.18 3.02 2.14
CA GLN A 24 30.16 4.03 1.88
C GLN A 24 28.85 3.28 1.66
N PHE A 25 28.16 2.97 2.75
CA PHE A 25 26.77 2.49 2.74
C PHE A 25 25.80 3.60 2.31
N THR A 26 26.29 4.73 1.85
CA THR A 26 25.54 5.83 1.23
C THR A 26 25.38 5.57 -0.27
N GLY A 27 24.87 4.40 -0.60
CA GLY A 27 24.65 4.01 -1.98
C GLY A 27 23.16 4.09 -2.35
N TRP A 28 22.89 3.68 -3.56
CA TRP A 28 21.54 3.50 -4.08
C TRP A 28 20.60 2.70 -3.13
N VAL A 29 21.15 1.81 -2.28
CA VAL A 29 20.40 1.02 -1.30
C VAL A 29 19.69 1.92 -0.28
N ASP A 30 20.41 2.83 0.39
CA ASP A 30 19.79 3.72 1.39
C ASP A 30 18.79 4.67 0.75
N THR A 31 19.07 5.15 -0.47
CA THR A 31 18.12 5.98 -1.22
C THR A 31 16.85 5.21 -1.58
N THR A 32 16.99 3.95 -2.01
CA THR A 32 15.85 3.08 -2.33
C THR A 32 15.05 2.76 -1.06
N LEU A 33 15.72 2.37 0.01
CA LEU A 33 15.06 2.08 1.28
C LEU A 33 14.34 3.31 1.85
N ARG A 34 14.94 4.50 1.72
CA ARG A 34 14.29 5.77 2.06
C ARG A 34 13.02 6.01 1.21
N PHE A 35 13.10 5.80 -0.10
CA PHE A 35 11.93 5.96 -0.98
C PHE A 35 10.78 5.04 -0.57
N LEU A 36 11.08 3.78 -0.22
CA LEU A 36 10.08 2.81 0.24
C LEU A 36 9.50 3.18 1.62
N ASP A 37 10.29 3.80 2.49
CA ASP A 37 9.81 4.31 3.79
C ASP A 37 8.84 5.48 3.63
N THR A 38 9.12 6.39 2.70
CA THR A 38 8.38 7.64 2.55
C THR A 38 7.11 7.50 1.72
N ASN A 39 7.02 6.47 0.87
CA ASN A 39 5.89 6.25 -0.04
C ASN A 39 5.17 4.94 0.25
N GLN A 40 4.22 4.95 1.19
CA GLN A 40 3.54 3.73 1.67
C GLN A 40 2.90 2.88 0.56
N ALA A 41 2.20 3.51 -0.40
CA ALA A 41 1.56 2.77 -1.50
C ALA A 41 2.60 2.13 -2.44
N TRP A 42 3.63 2.89 -2.84
CA TRP A 42 4.72 2.37 -3.67
C TRP A 42 5.58 1.37 -2.90
N GLY A 43 5.80 1.60 -1.59
CA GLY A 43 6.46 0.66 -0.70
C GLY A 43 5.72 -0.67 -0.62
N ALA A 44 4.40 -0.64 -0.46
CA ALA A 44 3.56 -1.83 -0.44
C ALA A 44 3.64 -2.61 -1.77
N ASN A 45 3.51 -1.92 -2.91
CA ASN A 45 3.61 -2.54 -4.23
C ASN A 45 5.02 -3.10 -4.51
N ALA A 46 6.08 -2.43 -4.05
CA ALA A 46 7.44 -2.93 -4.18
C ALA A 46 7.69 -4.19 -3.33
N VAL A 47 7.11 -4.25 -2.12
CA VAL A 47 7.13 -5.45 -1.28
C VAL A 47 6.36 -6.59 -1.94
N ASP A 48 5.17 -6.32 -2.47
CA ASP A 48 4.39 -7.32 -3.19
C ASP A 48 5.18 -7.88 -4.38
N LEU A 49 5.66 -7.02 -5.27
CA LEU A 49 6.42 -7.45 -6.46
C LEU A 49 7.72 -8.16 -6.08
N GLY A 50 8.54 -7.54 -5.20
CA GLY A 50 9.89 -8.02 -4.90
C GLY A 50 9.94 -9.22 -3.97
N PHE A 51 9.01 -9.31 -3.02
CA PHE A 51 9.06 -10.30 -1.94
C PHE A 51 7.88 -11.30 -1.96
N MET A 52 6.88 -11.09 -2.79
CA MET A 52 5.80 -12.05 -3.00
C MET A 52 5.82 -12.62 -4.43
N VAL A 53 5.71 -11.76 -5.45
CA VAL A 53 5.62 -12.20 -6.85
C VAL A 53 6.91 -12.87 -7.31
N LEU A 54 8.06 -12.20 -7.18
CA LEU A 54 9.34 -12.74 -7.66
C LEU A 54 9.74 -14.06 -6.99
N PRO A 55 9.71 -14.24 -5.65
CA PRO A 55 10.06 -15.52 -5.03
C PRO A 55 9.12 -16.66 -5.39
N ARG A 56 7.81 -16.40 -5.51
CA ARG A 56 6.84 -17.40 -5.96
C ARG A 56 7.10 -17.83 -7.39
N THR A 57 7.34 -16.86 -8.26
CA THR A 57 7.71 -17.09 -9.67
C THR A 57 8.99 -17.93 -9.77
N ALA A 58 10.03 -17.58 -9.02
CA ALA A 58 11.27 -18.34 -9.00
C ALA A 58 11.08 -19.78 -8.50
N THR A 59 10.24 -19.98 -7.49
CA THR A 59 9.90 -21.32 -6.99
C THR A 59 9.23 -22.17 -8.07
N ASP A 60 8.33 -21.58 -8.86
CA ASP A 60 7.59 -22.28 -9.88
C ASP A 60 8.41 -22.47 -11.17
N PHE A 61 9.41 -21.62 -11.46
CA PHE A 61 10.41 -21.90 -12.49
C PHE A 61 11.20 -23.19 -12.21
N GLY A 62 11.39 -23.56 -10.96
CA GLY A 62 11.96 -24.86 -10.57
C GLY A 62 11.10 -26.08 -10.99
N ARG A 63 9.82 -25.87 -11.31
CA ARG A 63 8.90 -26.90 -11.85
C ARG A 63 8.84 -26.90 -13.37
N GLY A 64 9.36 -25.87 -14.01
CA GLY A 64 9.42 -25.69 -15.45
C GLY A 64 9.13 -24.24 -15.86
N PRO A 65 9.66 -23.84 -17.05
CA PRO A 65 9.50 -22.45 -17.52
C PRO A 65 8.03 -22.02 -17.67
N GLU A 66 7.15 -22.92 -18.11
CA GLU A 66 5.73 -22.60 -18.29
C GLU A 66 5.03 -22.30 -16.98
N ALA A 67 5.31 -23.07 -15.92
CA ALA A 67 4.77 -22.85 -14.57
C ALA A 67 5.26 -21.51 -14.01
N GLY A 68 6.54 -21.18 -14.17
CA GLY A 68 7.11 -19.91 -13.74
C GLY A 68 6.47 -18.71 -14.45
N PHE A 69 6.34 -18.74 -15.78
CA PHE A 69 5.67 -17.66 -16.53
C PHE A 69 4.19 -17.53 -16.19
N GLU A 70 3.49 -18.62 -15.94
CA GLU A 70 2.09 -18.58 -15.52
C GLU A 70 1.95 -17.91 -14.16
N THR A 71 2.77 -18.30 -13.20
CA THR A 71 2.77 -17.67 -11.86
C THR A 71 3.12 -16.19 -11.94
N MET A 72 4.15 -15.82 -12.69
CA MET A 72 4.52 -14.42 -12.90
C MET A 72 3.34 -13.61 -13.45
N ARG A 73 2.68 -14.10 -14.48
CA ARG A 73 1.50 -13.43 -15.06
C ARG A 73 0.38 -13.28 -14.04
N ARG A 74 0.07 -14.35 -13.30
CA ARG A 74 -1.07 -14.38 -12.37
C ARG A 74 -0.86 -13.48 -11.14
N GLU A 75 0.33 -13.51 -10.59
CA GLU A 75 0.64 -12.74 -9.38
C GLU A 75 0.88 -11.26 -9.71
N SER A 76 1.60 -10.94 -10.79
CA SER A 76 1.91 -9.55 -11.14
C SER A 76 0.71 -8.73 -11.61
N MET A 77 -0.34 -9.35 -12.16
CA MET A 77 -1.55 -8.62 -12.58
C MET A 77 -2.20 -7.85 -11.42
N GLY A 78 -2.18 -8.39 -10.21
CA GLY A 78 -2.67 -7.70 -9.02
C GLY A 78 -1.87 -6.43 -8.72
N THR A 79 -0.55 -6.54 -8.65
CA THR A 79 0.36 -5.41 -8.37
C THR A 79 0.29 -4.33 -9.45
N ILE A 80 0.18 -4.73 -10.74
CA ILE A 80 0.00 -3.80 -11.85
C ILE A 80 -1.33 -3.06 -11.72
N ASN A 81 -2.42 -3.76 -11.42
CA ASN A 81 -3.73 -3.16 -11.20
C ASN A 81 -3.70 -2.14 -10.06
N ASP A 82 -3.13 -2.50 -8.91
CA ASP A 82 -3.02 -1.63 -7.75
C ASP A 82 -2.18 -0.37 -8.05
N SER A 83 -1.13 -0.51 -8.85
CA SER A 83 -0.31 0.61 -9.33
C SER A 83 -1.06 1.51 -10.31
N ALA A 84 -2.01 0.98 -11.07
CA ALA A 84 -2.76 1.71 -12.10
C ALA A 84 -3.96 2.51 -11.54
N VAL A 85 -4.31 2.38 -10.26
CA VAL A 85 -5.49 3.04 -9.67
C VAL A 85 -5.48 4.55 -9.85
N GLY A 86 -4.32 5.21 -9.72
CA GLY A 86 -4.16 6.63 -10.00
C GLY A 86 -4.47 6.99 -11.46
N ALA A 87 -4.07 6.14 -12.41
CA ALA A 87 -4.40 6.31 -13.82
C ALA A 87 -5.91 6.15 -14.09
N TYR A 88 -6.57 5.19 -13.46
CA TYR A 88 -8.03 5.05 -13.54
C TYR A 88 -8.75 6.30 -13.02
N GLY A 89 -8.31 6.83 -11.89
CA GLY A 89 -8.80 8.09 -11.36
C GLY A 89 -8.57 9.27 -12.31
N THR A 90 -7.43 9.30 -13.00
CA THR A 90 -7.12 10.33 -14.00
C THR A 90 -8.07 10.25 -15.19
N LEU A 91 -8.29 9.07 -15.76
CA LEU A 91 -9.22 8.86 -16.88
C LEU A 91 -10.64 9.25 -16.50
N ALA A 92 -11.12 8.83 -15.33
CA ALA A 92 -12.42 9.23 -14.81
C ALA A 92 -12.51 10.76 -14.64
N GLY A 93 -11.46 11.38 -14.10
CA GLY A 93 -11.38 12.82 -13.92
C GLY A 93 -11.40 13.60 -15.23
N LEU A 94 -10.74 13.12 -16.29
CA LEU A 94 -10.77 13.72 -17.61
C LEU A 94 -12.20 13.76 -18.18
N ALA A 95 -12.91 12.63 -18.11
CA ALA A 95 -14.30 12.56 -18.58
C ALA A 95 -15.23 13.49 -17.79
N LEU A 96 -15.14 13.46 -16.45
CA LEU A 96 -16.01 14.24 -15.56
C LEU A 96 -15.72 15.74 -15.61
N ALA A 97 -14.49 16.16 -15.89
CA ALA A 97 -14.09 17.56 -15.88
C ALA A 97 -14.44 18.31 -17.16
N THR A 98 -14.85 17.63 -18.24
CA THR A 98 -15.04 18.26 -19.56
C THR A 98 -16.03 19.44 -19.48
N GLY A 99 -17.17 19.26 -18.83
CA GLY A 99 -18.16 20.32 -18.63
C GLY A 99 -17.61 21.46 -17.77
N ILE A 100 -16.96 21.16 -16.66
CA ILE A 100 -16.37 22.17 -15.76
C ILE A 100 -15.32 22.97 -16.49
N ASN A 101 -14.40 22.30 -17.20
CA ASN A 101 -13.35 22.98 -17.93
C ASN A 101 -13.90 23.89 -19.05
N GLY A 102 -14.98 23.48 -19.72
CA GLY A 102 -15.66 24.30 -20.73
C GLY A 102 -16.31 25.54 -20.12
N THR A 103 -17.14 25.34 -19.08
CA THR A 103 -17.87 26.44 -18.41
C THR A 103 -16.93 27.52 -17.86
N TYR A 104 -15.78 27.13 -17.31
CA TYR A 104 -14.84 28.06 -16.67
C TYR A 104 -13.64 28.44 -17.54
N GLY A 105 -13.65 28.12 -18.83
CA GLY A 105 -12.58 28.45 -19.78
C GLY A 105 -11.24 27.81 -19.41
N LEU A 106 -11.26 26.66 -18.71
CA LEU A 106 -10.06 25.92 -18.31
C LEU A 106 -9.53 25.02 -19.43
N SER A 107 -10.28 24.89 -20.54
CA SER A 107 -9.88 24.09 -21.71
C SER A 107 -8.84 24.75 -22.59
N GLU A 108 -8.63 26.04 -22.44
CA GLU A 108 -7.67 26.81 -23.24
C GLU A 108 -6.24 26.32 -23.05
N LYS A 109 -5.41 26.43 -24.13
CA LYS A 109 -4.03 25.89 -24.13
C LYS A 109 -3.10 26.61 -23.15
N ASN A 110 -3.35 27.89 -22.90
CA ASN A 110 -2.56 28.75 -22.00
C ASN A 110 -2.92 28.59 -20.52
N VAL A 111 -3.99 27.85 -20.20
CA VAL A 111 -4.39 27.61 -18.81
C VAL A 111 -3.56 26.46 -18.24
N PRO A 112 -2.70 26.72 -17.22
CA PRO A 112 -1.76 25.73 -16.72
C PRO A 112 -2.43 24.59 -15.96
N ILE A 113 -3.52 24.86 -15.22
CA ILE A 113 -4.21 23.90 -14.36
C ILE A 113 -5.67 23.80 -14.76
N LYS A 114 -6.14 22.57 -14.99
CA LYS A 114 -7.52 22.22 -15.30
C LYS A 114 -8.18 21.56 -14.09
N ALA A 115 -9.51 21.52 -14.04
CA ALA A 115 -10.24 20.89 -12.93
C ALA A 115 -9.79 19.44 -12.69
N ASN A 116 -9.57 18.66 -13.77
CA ASN A 116 -9.10 17.27 -13.67
C ASN A 116 -7.70 17.10 -13.10
N ASN A 117 -6.88 18.16 -13.02
CA ASN A 117 -5.56 18.11 -12.39
C ASN A 117 -5.63 18.15 -10.86
N VAL A 118 -6.77 18.51 -10.28
CA VAL A 118 -6.93 18.57 -8.82
C VAL A 118 -7.33 17.20 -8.28
N PHE A 119 -6.47 16.60 -7.47
CA PHE A 119 -6.77 15.38 -6.71
C PHE A 119 -6.85 15.75 -5.22
N SER A 120 -8.05 15.99 -4.74
CA SER A 120 -8.28 16.34 -3.34
C SER A 120 -9.57 15.70 -2.83
N ASP A 121 -9.58 15.34 -1.56
CA ASP A 121 -10.81 14.86 -0.92
C ASP A 121 -11.80 15.99 -0.65
N SER A 122 -13.03 15.60 -0.32
CA SER A 122 -14.13 16.54 -0.10
C SER A 122 -13.92 17.46 1.11
N GLU A 123 -13.17 17.00 2.13
CA GLU A 123 -12.87 17.80 3.34
C GLU A 123 -11.84 18.88 3.01
N THR A 124 -10.78 18.52 2.27
CA THR A 124 -9.78 19.49 1.79
C THR A 124 -10.39 20.55 0.89
N LEU A 125 -11.22 20.13 -0.07
CA LEU A 125 -11.90 21.06 -0.99
C LEU A 125 -12.84 22.02 -0.25
N LYS A 126 -13.57 21.52 0.74
CA LYS A 126 -14.43 22.34 1.59
C LYS A 126 -13.59 23.36 2.37
N MET A 127 -12.61 22.90 3.13
CA MET A 127 -11.75 23.75 3.95
C MET A 127 -11.08 24.84 3.12
N MET A 128 -10.43 24.48 2.02
CA MET A 128 -9.73 25.46 1.18
C MET A 128 -10.69 26.42 0.48
N GLY A 129 -11.88 25.95 0.10
CA GLY A 129 -12.92 26.82 -0.44
C GLY A 129 -13.45 27.82 0.58
N GLU A 130 -13.66 27.42 1.83
CA GLU A 130 -14.07 28.30 2.93
C GLU A 130 -12.98 29.33 3.27
N ILE A 131 -11.71 28.91 3.29
CA ILE A 131 -10.59 29.84 3.47
C ILE A 131 -10.56 30.89 2.37
N TRP A 132 -10.69 30.48 1.11
CA TRP A 132 -10.71 31.42 0.00
C TRP A 132 -11.87 32.38 0.08
N LEU A 133 -13.07 31.88 0.38
CA LEU A 133 -14.27 32.70 0.55
C LEU A 133 -14.09 33.75 1.65
N ASP A 134 -13.57 33.36 2.79
CA ASP A 134 -13.29 34.27 3.92
C ASP A 134 -12.29 35.37 3.54
N LYS A 135 -11.19 35.00 2.85
CA LYS A 135 -10.16 35.98 2.46
C LYS A 135 -10.60 36.90 1.35
N VAL A 136 -11.42 36.45 0.42
CA VAL A 136 -12.01 37.30 -0.61
C VAL A 136 -12.91 38.38 0.00
N HIS A 137 -13.74 38.03 0.98
CA HIS A 137 -14.63 38.98 1.63
C HIS A 137 -13.93 39.94 2.60
N LYS A 138 -12.92 39.46 3.33
CA LYS A 138 -12.19 40.28 4.30
C LYS A 138 -11.11 41.15 3.69
N ASN A 139 -10.35 40.63 2.72
CA ASN A 139 -9.07 41.23 2.30
C ASN A 139 -8.99 41.54 0.79
N GLY A 140 -10.07 41.43 0.05
CA GLY A 140 -10.10 41.82 -1.36
C GLY A 140 -9.29 40.93 -2.29
N ASN A 141 -9.19 39.63 -2.04
CA ASN A 141 -8.57 38.63 -2.90
C ASN A 141 -7.02 38.62 -2.85
N SER A 142 -6.48 38.07 -1.80
CA SER A 142 -5.04 37.84 -1.71
C SER A 142 -4.71 36.36 -1.79
N LEU A 143 -4.12 35.93 -2.89
CA LEU A 143 -3.56 34.59 -3.06
C LEU A 143 -2.60 34.25 -1.90
N ARG A 144 -1.78 35.24 -1.51
CA ARG A 144 -0.82 35.07 -0.43
C ARG A 144 -1.50 34.74 0.90
N GLU A 145 -2.59 35.44 1.25
CA GLU A 145 -3.33 35.19 2.49
C GLU A 145 -4.06 33.84 2.46
N PHE A 146 -4.60 33.44 1.31
CA PHE A 146 -5.15 32.11 1.13
C PHE A 146 -4.09 31.02 1.37
N LEU A 147 -2.91 31.15 0.78
CA LEU A 147 -1.84 30.18 0.95
C LEU A 147 -1.37 30.12 2.42
N LYS A 148 -1.19 31.26 3.09
CA LYS A 148 -0.84 31.33 4.51
C LYS A 148 -1.87 30.60 5.37
N GLU A 149 -3.14 30.95 5.20
CA GLU A 149 -4.20 30.38 6.01
C GLU A 149 -4.40 28.89 5.73
N SER A 150 -4.22 28.46 4.46
CA SER A 150 -4.24 27.05 4.13
C SER A 150 -3.24 26.26 4.95
N TRP A 151 -2.01 26.78 5.14
CA TRP A 151 -1.00 26.12 5.98
C TRP A 151 -1.29 26.18 7.47
N ARG A 152 -1.84 27.28 7.98
CA ARG A 152 -2.22 27.45 9.40
C ARG A 152 -3.27 26.44 9.88
N ASN A 153 -4.06 25.90 8.96
CA ASN A 153 -5.08 24.91 9.27
C ASN A 153 -4.55 23.48 9.44
N TYR A 154 -3.25 23.24 9.23
CA TYR A 154 -2.67 21.92 9.41
C TYR A 154 -1.88 21.84 10.72
N GLU A 155 -2.13 20.74 11.43
CA GLU A 155 -1.41 20.39 12.65
C GLU A 155 -0.87 18.97 12.53
N ALA A 156 0.22 18.69 13.21
CA ALA A 156 0.80 17.36 13.27
C ALA A 156 1.05 16.95 14.72
N LEU A 157 0.85 15.66 14.98
CA LEU A 157 1.22 15.07 16.26
C LEU A 157 2.74 14.88 16.27
N SER A 158 3.46 15.72 16.99
CA SER A 158 4.91 15.73 16.98
C SER A 158 5.50 14.78 18.02
N PRO A 159 6.31 13.79 17.59
CA PRO A 159 7.09 12.97 18.52
C PRO A 159 8.11 13.75 19.35
N LYS A 160 8.58 14.89 18.84
CA LYS A 160 9.57 15.75 19.52
C LYS A 160 8.99 16.48 20.73
N LYS A 161 7.67 16.69 20.75
CA LYS A 161 6.98 17.35 21.85
C LYS A 161 6.07 16.38 22.61
N ASN A 162 6.56 15.21 22.95
CA ASN A 162 5.86 14.21 23.78
C ASN A 162 4.46 13.81 23.30
N GLY A 163 4.18 13.95 22.00
CA GLY A 163 2.88 13.64 21.41
C GLY A 163 1.89 14.82 21.44
N GLU A 164 2.35 16.04 21.61
CA GLU A 164 1.53 17.24 21.46
C GLU A 164 1.27 17.58 19.99
N TRP A 165 0.13 18.21 19.73
CA TRP A 165 -0.19 18.78 18.44
C TRP A 165 0.64 20.03 18.18
N VAL A 166 1.31 20.08 17.04
CA VAL A 166 2.21 21.17 16.64
C VAL A 166 1.71 21.78 15.35
N LYS A 167 1.72 23.11 15.32
CA LYS A 167 1.51 23.93 14.13
C LYS A 167 2.84 24.30 13.51
N LEU A 168 2.78 24.68 12.23
CA LEU A 168 3.91 25.30 11.54
C LEU A 168 4.21 26.67 12.15
N SER A 169 5.48 27.04 12.21
CA SER A 169 5.90 28.38 12.57
C SER A 169 5.52 29.38 11.48
N GLU A 170 5.24 30.63 11.87
CA GLU A 170 4.93 31.69 10.89
C GLU A 170 6.09 31.92 9.91
N GLU A 171 7.32 31.76 10.36
CA GLU A 171 8.50 31.88 9.49
C GLU A 171 8.49 30.81 8.38
N THR A 172 8.18 29.57 8.73
CA THR A 172 8.06 28.47 7.76
C THR A 172 6.89 28.70 6.82
N ILE A 173 5.74 29.14 7.35
CA ILE A 173 4.56 29.48 6.53
C ILE A 173 4.89 30.58 5.53
N ASP A 174 5.59 31.64 5.96
CA ASP A 174 5.96 32.74 5.06
C ASP A 174 6.91 32.29 3.93
N LYS A 175 7.90 31.47 4.23
CA LYS A 175 8.82 30.90 3.22
C LYS A 175 8.08 30.04 2.20
N ILE A 176 7.24 29.11 2.68
CA ILE A 176 6.44 28.22 1.84
C ILE A 176 5.52 29.02 0.93
N THR A 177 4.82 30.00 1.52
CA THR A 177 3.87 30.84 0.82
C THR A 177 4.55 31.65 -0.28
N ALA A 178 5.72 32.22 -0.01
CA ALA A 178 6.46 32.99 -1.00
C ALA A 178 6.89 32.13 -2.21
N LEU A 179 7.33 30.89 -1.97
CA LEU A 179 7.69 29.95 -3.04
C LEU A 179 6.47 29.53 -3.88
N GLN A 180 5.36 29.18 -3.21
CA GLN A 180 4.14 28.79 -3.91
C GLN A 180 3.53 29.95 -4.70
N GLU A 181 3.48 31.14 -4.12
CA GLU A 181 2.98 32.35 -4.80
C GLU A 181 3.80 32.69 -6.05
N LYS A 182 5.14 32.61 -5.94
CA LYS A 182 6.06 32.82 -7.07
C LYS A 182 5.78 31.82 -8.20
N ALA A 183 5.66 30.53 -7.88
CA ALA A 183 5.40 29.48 -8.84
C ALA A 183 4.02 29.66 -9.53
N ILE A 184 2.98 29.99 -8.76
CA ILE A 184 1.63 30.24 -9.29
C ILE A 184 1.64 31.47 -10.24
N LYS A 185 2.28 32.56 -9.84
CA LYS A 185 2.39 33.76 -10.69
C LYS A 185 3.21 33.53 -11.96
N ALA A 186 4.19 32.60 -11.90
CA ALA A 186 4.95 32.17 -13.08
C ALA A 186 4.16 31.20 -13.99
N GLY A 187 2.94 30.79 -13.62
CA GLY A 187 2.11 29.87 -14.39
C GLY A 187 2.60 28.43 -14.34
N GLU A 188 3.36 28.05 -13.33
CA GLU A 188 3.83 26.68 -13.14
C GLU A 188 2.67 25.76 -12.76
N LYS A 189 2.66 24.56 -13.34
CA LYS A 189 1.59 23.57 -13.08
C LYS A 189 1.68 22.93 -11.69
N GLU A 190 2.86 22.90 -11.14
CA GLU A 190 3.17 22.30 -9.84
C GLU A 190 4.50 22.87 -9.32
N LEU A 191 4.65 22.90 -8.02
CA LEU A 191 5.92 23.21 -7.39
C LEU A 191 6.85 21.98 -7.54
N LYS A 192 8.02 22.17 -8.16
CA LYS A 192 8.95 21.08 -8.52
C LYS A 192 10.39 21.36 -8.13
N GLY A 193 11.19 20.29 -8.20
CA GLY A 193 12.64 20.38 -8.04
C GLY A 193 13.05 20.84 -6.65
N GLN A 194 14.01 21.75 -6.60
CA GLN A 194 14.57 22.22 -5.33
C GLN A 194 13.53 22.96 -4.49
N ASP A 195 12.71 23.80 -5.10
CA ASP A 195 11.67 24.57 -4.40
C ASP A 195 10.65 23.63 -3.71
N PHE A 196 10.28 22.54 -4.36
CA PHE A 196 9.41 21.53 -3.77
C PHE A 196 10.06 20.82 -2.57
N GLU A 197 11.32 20.41 -2.71
CA GLU A 197 12.06 19.76 -1.63
C GLU A 197 12.32 20.72 -0.47
N ASP A 198 12.57 22.00 -0.73
CA ASP A 198 12.78 23.01 0.30
C ASP A 198 11.51 23.24 1.12
N VAL A 199 10.33 23.33 0.47
CA VAL A 199 9.03 23.43 1.15
C VAL A 199 8.80 22.19 2.01
N LYS A 200 8.97 21.02 1.44
CA LYS A 200 8.75 19.74 2.11
C LYS A 200 9.64 19.57 3.34
N ASN A 201 10.92 19.85 3.20
CA ASN A 201 11.88 19.73 4.27
C ASN A 201 11.70 20.80 5.35
N GLY A 202 11.28 22.02 4.98
CA GLY A 202 10.91 23.06 5.92
C GLY A 202 9.75 22.62 6.81
N VAL A 203 8.69 22.06 6.23
CA VAL A 203 7.54 21.52 6.96
C VAL A 203 7.94 20.35 7.84
N LEU A 204 8.75 19.40 7.34
CA LEU A 204 9.25 18.26 8.11
C LEU A 204 10.03 18.70 9.34
N SER A 205 10.94 19.67 9.15
CA SER A 205 11.77 20.18 10.23
C SER A 205 10.95 20.87 11.31
N ASP A 206 10.00 21.68 10.91
CA ASP A 206 9.22 22.52 11.82
C ASP A 206 8.21 21.67 12.62
N LEU A 207 7.49 20.79 11.94
CA LEU A 207 6.55 19.88 12.59
C LEU A 207 7.24 18.70 13.29
N GLY A 208 8.47 18.38 12.92
CA GLY A 208 9.18 17.22 13.44
C GLY A 208 8.50 15.89 13.11
N VAL A 209 7.81 15.83 11.99
CA VAL A 209 7.06 14.67 11.52
C VAL A 209 7.46 14.30 10.09
N GLU A 210 7.03 13.12 9.69
CA GLU A 210 7.22 12.63 8.35
C GLU A 210 6.11 13.04 7.40
N ASN A 211 6.50 13.05 6.14
CA ASN A 211 5.69 13.29 4.97
C ASN A 211 4.33 12.53 4.95
N ASN A 212 4.33 11.28 5.36
CA ASN A 212 3.15 10.41 5.31
C ASN A 212 2.46 10.25 6.65
N PHE A 213 2.86 11.03 7.64
CA PHE A 213 2.42 10.84 9.01
C PHE A 213 1.57 11.99 9.50
N ARG A 214 0.31 11.69 9.77
CA ARG A 214 -0.53 12.31 10.77
C ARG A 214 -0.59 13.83 10.77
N ILE A 215 -0.44 14.42 9.60
CA ILE A 215 -0.85 15.79 9.40
C ILE A 215 -2.36 15.75 9.23
N VAL A 216 -3.06 16.48 10.04
CA VAL A 216 -4.52 16.62 10.00
C VAL A 216 -4.88 18.07 9.76
N ALA A 217 -5.97 18.30 9.06
CA ALA A 217 -6.55 19.63 8.99
C ALA A 217 -7.43 19.88 10.22
N LYS A 218 -7.46 21.11 10.67
CA LYS A 218 -8.29 21.56 11.78
C LYS A 218 -9.31 22.56 11.27
N ASP A 219 -10.57 22.32 11.61
CA ASP A 219 -11.68 23.23 11.36
C ASP A 219 -12.22 23.70 12.71
N GLY A 220 -11.78 24.88 13.15
CA GLY A 220 -11.98 25.35 14.50
C GLY A 220 -11.34 24.41 15.53
N GLU A 221 -12.14 23.82 16.43
CA GLU A 221 -11.68 22.83 17.41
C GLU A 221 -11.74 21.39 16.90
N LYS A 222 -12.38 21.13 15.75
CA LYS A 222 -12.55 19.80 15.20
C LYS A 222 -11.36 19.41 14.33
N LEU A 223 -10.75 18.29 14.66
CA LEU A 223 -9.76 17.63 13.80
C LEU A 223 -10.48 16.87 12.69
N HIS A 224 -10.02 17.05 11.45
CA HIS A 224 -10.49 16.23 10.36
C HIS A 224 -10.09 14.78 10.57
N SER A 225 -10.96 13.85 10.17
CA SER A 225 -10.67 12.41 10.24
C SER A 225 -9.60 11.97 9.25
N SER A 226 -9.35 12.79 8.24
CA SER A 226 -8.42 12.53 7.16
C SER A 226 -6.99 12.91 7.53
N ARG A 227 -6.05 12.03 7.16
CA ARG A 227 -4.61 12.29 7.29
C ARG A 227 -4.04 12.68 5.94
N TYR A 228 -3.08 13.58 5.93
CA TYR A 228 -2.51 14.16 4.72
C TYR A 228 -1.02 13.91 4.65
N SER A 229 -0.48 13.77 3.44
CA SER A 229 0.94 13.87 3.16
C SER A 229 1.28 15.33 2.84
N ILE A 230 2.52 15.72 3.09
CA ILE A 230 3.02 17.06 2.73
C ILE A 230 2.85 17.28 1.22
N ASP A 231 3.15 16.26 0.41
CA ASP A 231 3.01 16.33 -1.04
C ASP A 231 1.56 16.67 -1.46
N SER A 232 0.57 16.01 -0.85
CA SER A 232 -0.84 16.29 -1.16
C SER A 232 -1.32 17.67 -0.70
N ILE A 233 -0.76 18.18 0.40
CA ILE A 233 -1.07 19.55 0.88
C ILE A 233 -0.48 20.58 -0.09
N ILE A 234 0.80 20.45 -0.44
CA ILE A 234 1.46 21.34 -1.39
C ILE A 234 0.71 21.36 -2.73
N GLU A 235 0.40 20.17 -3.25
CA GLU A 235 -0.31 20.02 -4.52
C GLU A 235 -1.71 20.65 -4.47
N SER A 236 -2.47 20.40 -3.40
CA SER A 236 -3.81 20.95 -3.25
C SER A 236 -3.79 22.47 -3.12
N ALA A 237 -2.94 23.04 -2.28
CA ALA A 237 -2.84 24.48 -2.08
C ALA A 237 -2.41 25.20 -3.38
N HIS A 238 -1.42 24.64 -4.09
CA HIS A 238 -0.94 25.20 -5.35
C HIS A 238 -2.02 25.20 -6.43
N LYS A 239 -2.63 24.05 -6.68
CA LYS A 239 -3.63 23.88 -7.74
C LYS A 239 -4.92 24.64 -7.45
N LEU A 240 -5.41 24.60 -6.20
CA LEU A 240 -6.61 25.33 -5.82
C LEU A 240 -6.38 26.84 -5.80
N GLY A 241 -5.22 27.30 -5.30
CA GLY A 241 -4.84 28.71 -5.35
C GLY A 241 -4.80 29.25 -6.78
N THR A 242 -4.25 28.46 -7.72
CA THR A 242 -4.24 28.82 -9.14
C THR A 242 -5.66 28.90 -9.73
N LEU A 243 -6.51 27.93 -9.45
CA LEU A 243 -7.87 27.90 -9.98
C LEU A 243 -8.75 29.00 -9.36
N PHE A 244 -8.70 29.18 -8.05
CA PHE A 244 -9.50 30.19 -7.35
C PHE A 244 -9.09 31.62 -7.71
N SER A 245 -7.84 31.84 -8.12
CA SER A 245 -7.35 33.14 -8.60
C SER A 245 -7.81 33.49 -10.01
N LYS A 246 -8.42 32.54 -10.76
CA LYS A 246 -8.94 32.83 -12.09
C LYS A 246 -10.16 33.73 -11.99
N GLU A 247 -10.20 34.80 -12.78
CA GLU A 247 -11.14 35.93 -12.66
C GLU A 247 -12.62 35.49 -12.55
N ASN A 248 -13.08 34.65 -13.48
CA ASN A 248 -14.46 34.18 -13.48
C ASN A 248 -14.80 33.30 -12.26
N ILE A 249 -13.86 32.50 -11.76
CA ILE A 249 -14.03 31.70 -10.54
C ILE A 249 -13.96 32.59 -9.30
N ALA A 250 -13.00 33.52 -9.26
CA ALA A 250 -12.87 34.48 -8.17
C ALA A 250 -14.15 35.35 -8.04
N GLN A 251 -14.79 35.70 -9.15
CA GLN A 251 -16.04 36.46 -9.14
C GLN A 251 -17.23 35.68 -8.53
N GLU A 252 -17.31 34.35 -8.76
CA GLU A 252 -18.31 33.53 -8.07
C GLU A 252 -18.12 33.57 -6.54
N PHE A 253 -16.88 33.46 -6.07
CA PHE A 253 -16.59 33.58 -4.64
C PHE A 253 -16.91 34.95 -4.06
N LYS A 254 -16.67 36.04 -4.81
CA LYS A 254 -17.00 37.41 -4.37
C LYS A 254 -18.51 37.61 -4.18
N ASN A 255 -19.32 36.95 -5.03
CA ASN A 255 -20.76 37.08 -5.03
C ASN A 255 -21.45 36.10 -4.06
N ALA A 256 -20.74 35.11 -3.55
CA ALA A 256 -21.29 34.06 -2.69
C ALA A 256 -21.24 34.47 -1.22
N VAL A 257 -22.28 34.11 -0.46
CA VAL A 257 -22.31 34.26 1.01
C VAL A 257 -21.75 33.01 1.69
N LYS A 258 -22.00 31.86 1.13
CA LYS A 258 -21.57 30.56 1.62
C LYS A 258 -20.85 29.79 0.52
N LEU A 259 -20.00 28.83 0.90
CA LEU A 259 -19.31 27.99 -0.08
C LEU A 259 -20.29 27.17 -0.95
N GLU A 260 -21.44 26.82 -0.38
CA GLU A 260 -22.51 26.12 -1.09
C GLU A 260 -23.14 26.97 -2.23
N ASP A 261 -22.94 28.27 -2.26
CA ASP A 261 -23.42 29.14 -3.35
C ASP A 261 -22.44 29.18 -4.54
N VAL A 262 -21.17 28.77 -4.32
CA VAL A 262 -20.12 28.73 -5.36
C VAL A 262 -20.27 27.49 -6.21
N ASN A 263 -20.75 27.66 -7.45
CA ASN A 263 -21.00 26.52 -8.36
C ASN A 263 -19.72 25.79 -8.75
N PHE A 264 -18.63 26.52 -8.96
CA PHE A 264 -17.32 25.90 -9.23
C PHE A 264 -16.88 24.96 -8.10
N ALA A 265 -16.97 25.40 -6.85
CA ALA A 265 -16.58 24.59 -5.69
C ALA A 265 -17.44 23.32 -5.56
N LYS A 266 -18.77 23.43 -5.77
CA LYS A 266 -19.70 22.28 -5.79
C LYS A 266 -19.33 21.30 -6.90
N ALA A 267 -19.12 21.80 -8.11
CA ALA A 267 -18.79 20.99 -9.27
C ALA A 267 -17.46 20.25 -9.07
N LEU A 268 -16.44 20.95 -8.59
CA LEU A 268 -15.11 20.37 -8.32
C LEU A 268 -15.16 19.30 -7.23
N LYS A 269 -15.88 19.56 -6.13
CA LYS A 269 -16.11 18.60 -5.04
C LYS A 269 -16.83 17.34 -5.54
N SER A 270 -17.92 17.51 -6.29
CA SER A 270 -18.68 16.40 -6.89
C SER A 270 -17.82 15.58 -7.85
N MET A 271 -17.07 16.25 -8.73
CA MET A 271 -16.15 15.60 -9.66
C MET A 271 -15.10 14.76 -8.93
N ASN A 272 -14.42 15.31 -7.92
CA ASN A 272 -13.37 14.57 -7.20
C ASN A 272 -13.94 13.38 -6.39
N PHE A 273 -15.15 13.53 -5.84
CA PHE A 273 -15.85 12.42 -5.20
C PHE A 273 -16.17 11.30 -6.20
N LYS A 274 -16.81 11.64 -7.33
CA LYS A 274 -17.14 10.68 -8.40
C LYS A 274 -15.88 10.04 -8.99
N ARG A 275 -14.82 10.81 -9.23
CA ARG A 275 -13.51 10.32 -9.68
C ARG A 275 -12.98 9.23 -8.75
N SER A 276 -13.03 9.47 -7.44
CA SER A 276 -12.54 8.52 -6.45
C SER A 276 -13.32 7.21 -6.47
N ILE A 277 -14.65 7.31 -6.55
CA ILE A 277 -15.53 6.13 -6.68
C ILE A 277 -15.24 5.37 -7.97
N LEU A 278 -15.17 6.06 -9.11
CA LEU A 278 -14.92 5.43 -10.40
C LEU A 278 -13.50 4.82 -10.47
N GLY A 279 -12.48 5.49 -9.94
CA GLY A 279 -11.12 4.96 -9.89
C GLY A 279 -11.02 3.68 -9.07
N VAL A 280 -11.64 3.66 -7.89
CA VAL A 280 -11.71 2.46 -7.03
C VAL A 280 -12.56 1.37 -7.67
N ALA A 281 -13.71 1.72 -8.26
CA ALA A 281 -14.58 0.76 -8.96
C ALA A 281 -13.86 0.11 -10.15
N MET A 282 -13.15 0.88 -10.96
CA MET A 282 -12.34 0.36 -12.07
C MET A 282 -11.25 -0.60 -11.57
N GLY A 283 -10.48 -0.19 -10.54
CA GLY A 283 -9.48 -1.06 -9.93
C GLY A 283 -10.09 -2.35 -9.37
N THR A 284 -11.27 -2.25 -8.76
CA THR A 284 -12.00 -3.41 -8.23
C THR A 284 -12.48 -4.33 -9.36
N LEU A 285 -13.07 -3.78 -10.42
CA LEU A 285 -13.53 -4.57 -11.58
C LEU A 285 -12.38 -5.31 -12.26
N VAL A 286 -11.25 -4.61 -12.50
CA VAL A 286 -10.04 -5.23 -13.06
C VAL A 286 -9.51 -6.30 -12.11
N GLY A 287 -9.41 -6.02 -10.82
CA GLY A 287 -8.96 -6.98 -9.82
C GLY A 287 -9.85 -8.23 -9.76
N CYS A 288 -11.17 -8.06 -9.72
CA CYS A 288 -12.13 -9.17 -9.72
C CYS A 288 -12.10 -9.99 -11.02
N SER A 289 -11.84 -9.35 -12.16
CA SER A 289 -11.73 -10.06 -13.45
C SER A 289 -10.40 -10.79 -13.64
N THR A 290 -9.38 -10.48 -12.85
CA THR A 290 -8.05 -11.09 -12.96
C THR A 290 -8.10 -12.62 -12.86
N GLN A 291 -8.83 -13.17 -11.91
CA GLN A 291 -8.91 -14.62 -11.70
C GLN A 291 -9.67 -15.33 -12.85
N PRO A 292 -10.87 -14.92 -13.23
CA PRO A 292 -11.56 -15.51 -14.40
C PRO A 292 -10.75 -15.44 -15.70
N ILE A 293 -10.10 -14.30 -15.96
CA ILE A 293 -9.24 -14.13 -17.14
C ILE A 293 -8.05 -15.09 -17.11
N ASN A 294 -7.39 -15.21 -15.96
CA ASN A 294 -6.27 -16.14 -15.80
C ASN A 294 -6.70 -17.59 -16.00
N MET A 295 -7.85 -17.99 -15.46
CA MET A 295 -8.41 -19.33 -15.67
C MET A 295 -8.69 -19.59 -17.17
N TRP A 296 -9.29 -18.63 -17.85
CA TRP A 296 -9.57 -18.74 -19.29
C TRP A 296 -8.29 -18.86 -20.12
N LEU A 297 -7.27 -18.03 -19.83
CA LEU A 297 -5.98 -18.06 -20.53
C LEU A 297 -5.26 -19.41 -20.31
N THR A 298 -5.25 -19.92 -19.08
CA THR A 298 -4.64 -21.22 -18.76
C THR A 298 -5.37 -22.35 -19.47
N LYS A 299 -6.71 -22.36 -19.44
CA LYS A 299 -7.53 -23.35 -20.14
C LYS A 299 -7.27 -23.37 -21.65
N ARG A 300 -7.15 -22.18 -22.27
CA ARG A 300 -6.82 -22.05 -23.70
C ARG A 300 -5.43 -22.60 -24.05
N LYS A 301 -4.45 -22.44 -23.13
CA LYS A 301 -3.06 -22.83 -23.37
C LYS A 301 -2.81 -24.32 -23.07
N THR A 302 -3.38 -24.84 -22.01
CA THR A 302 -3.05 -26.18 -21.47
C THR A 302 -4.20 -27.19 -21.56
N GLY A 303 -5.40 -26.76 -21.98
CA GLY A 303 -6.63 -27.58 -21.92
C GLY A 303 -7.16 -27.80 -20.51
N SER A 304 -6.38 -27.49 -19.47
CA SER A 304 -6.72 -27.58 -18.05
C SER A 304 -7.16 -26.22 -17.50
N GLU A 305 -8.07 -26.21 -16.54
CA GLU A 305 -8.46 -24.96 -15.87
C GLU A 305 -7.40 -24.45 -14.86
N GLY A 306 -6.24 -25.11 -14.79
CA GLY A 306 -4.99 -24.53 -14.26
C GLY A 306 -4.84 -24.46 -12.76
N PHE A 307 -5.57 -25.24 -11.98
CA PHE A 307 -5.33 -25.32 -10.52
C PHE A 307 -4.73 -26.68 -10.12
N VAL A 308 -3.68 -26.59 -9.30
CA VAL A 308 -3.06 -27.74 -8.64
C VAL A 308 -4.02 -28.21 -7.55
N GLY A 309 -4.81 -29.15 -7.84
CA GLY A 309 -5.80 -29.65 -6.89
C GLY A 309 -6.98 -30.31 -7.60
N GLY A 310 -6.68 -30.87 -8.80
CA GLY A 310 -7.61 -31.44 -9.74
C GLY A 310 -8.69 -32.34 -9.15
N GLY A 311 -9.69 -31.75 -8.52
CA GLY A 311 -10.94 -32.39 -8.17
C GLY A 311 -12.03 -32.02 -9.17
N LYS A 312 -13.10 -32.81 -9.20
CA LYS A 312 -14.30 -32.44 -9.94
C LYS A 312 -14.87 -31.13 -9.42
N LYS A 313 -15.46 -30.35 -10.33
CA LYS A 313 -16.17 -29.12 -9.95
C LYS A 313 -17.36 -29.49 -9.05
N ASP A 314 -17.49 -28.78 -7.94
CA ASP A 314 -18.64 -28.89 -7.04
C ASP A 314 -19.60 -27.73 -7.31
N ASP A 315 -20.76 -28.03 -7.87
CA ASP A 315 -21.81 -27.06 -8.15
C ASP A 315 -22.94 -27.11 -7.08
N SER A 316 -22.72 -27.81 -5.96
CA SER A 316 -23.70 -27.95 -4.87
C SER A 316 -24.05 -26.59 -4.25
N PHE A 317 -25.29 -26.45 -3.81
CA PHE A 317 -25.74 -25.25 -3.10
C PHE A 317 -24.95 -25.02 -1.81
N LYS A 318 -24.61 -26.09 -1.10
CA LYS A 318 -23.78 -26.05 0.11
C LYS A 318 -22.43 -25.39 -0.15
N PHE A 319 -21.73 -25.83 -1.19
CA PHE A 319 -20.43 -25.27 -1.55
C PHE A 319 -20.53 -23.80 -2.01
N LYS A 320 -21.58 -23.44 -2.74
CA LYS A 320 -21.83 -22.02 -3.12
C LYS A 320 -22.01 -21.13 -1.90
N MET A 321 -22.73 -21.60 -0.88
CA MET A 321 -22.90 -20.87 0.38
C MET A 321 -21.60 -20.80 1.20
N GLU A 322 -20.79 -21.86 1.21
CA GLU A 322 -19.48 -21.85 1.86
C GLU A 322 -18.55 -20.81 1.25
N LYS A 323 -18.43 -20.76 -0.07
CA LYS A 323 -17.67 -19.71 -0.77
C LYS A 323 -18.12 -18.31 -0.41
N LEU A 324 -19.42 -18.09 -0.41
CA LEU A 324 -19.99 -16.79 -0.06
C LEU A 324 -19.69 -16.44 1.39
N GLY A 325 -19.83 -17.40 2.32
CA GLY A 325 -19.54 -17.19 3.74
C GLY A 325 -18.08 -16.79 3.98
N VAL A 326 -17.14 -17.53 3.38
CA VAL A 326 -15.69 -17.21 3.48
C VAL A 326 -15.38 -15.83 2.88
N ALA A 327 -15.94 -15.51 1.70
CA ALA A 327 -15.74 -14.23 1.06
C ALA A 327 -16.28 -13.07 1.90
N LEU A 328 -17.48 -13.20 2.47
CA LEU A 328 -18.10 -12.18 3.31
C LEU A 328 -17.34 -11.94 4.62
N LEU A 329 -16.90 -13.02 5.29
CA LEU A 329 -16.10 -12.91 6.52
C LEU A 329 -14.77 -12.21 6.26
N PHE A 330 -14.10 -12.56 5.19
CA PHE A 330 -12.87 -11.89 4.79
C PHE A 330 -13.12 -10.42 4.42
N GLY A 331 -14.16 -10.14 3.63
CA GLY A 331 -14.57 -8.79 3.25
C GLY A 331 -14.87 -7.91 4.47
N ALA A 332 -15.56 -8.44 5.48
CA ALA A 332 -15.80 -7.75 6.75
C ALA A 332 -14.49 -7.40 7.46
N GLY A 333 -13.51 -8.31 7.48
CA GLY A 333 -12.18 -8.06 8.02
C GLY A 333 -11.43 -6.97 7.26
N VAL A 334 -11.51 -6.96 5.93
CA VAL A 334 -10.93 -5.89 5.09
C VAL A 334 -11.56 -4.54 5.40
N LEU A 335 -12.89 -4.45 5.45
CA LEU A 335 -13.60 -3.22 5.78
C LEU A 335 -13.24 -2.70 7.18
N ALA A 336 -13.17 -3.59 8.17
CA ALA A 336 -12.71 -3.25 9.52
C ALA A 336 -11.28 -2.67 9.52
N SER A 337 -10.40 -3.17 8.64
CA SER A 337 -9.02 -2.67 8.50
C SER A 337 -8.92 -1.28 7.86
N ILE A 338 -9.95 -0.84 7.15
CA ILE A 338 -10.01 0.50 6.52
C ILE A 338 -10.49 1.57 7.52
N GLY A 339 -11.22 1.17 8.55
CA GLY A 339 -11.70 2.04 9.62
C GLY A 339 -13.22 2.04 9.78
N ASN A 340 -13.76 3.10 10.37
CA ASN A 340 -15.19 3.17 10.66
C ASN A 340 -16.03 3.09 9.36
N PRO A 341 -16.98 2.14 9.24
CA PRO A 341 -17.84 1.99 8.06
C PRO A 341 -18.61 3.27 7.68
N LYS A 342 -18.99 4.10 8.66
CA LYS A 342 -19.66 5.39 8.41
C LYS A 342 -18.80 6.37 7.60
N ASN A 343 -17.48 6.23 7.66
CA ASN A 343 -16.51 7.07 6.95
C ASN A 343 -15.88 6.37 5.75
N LEU A 344 -16.35 5.18 5.37
CA LEU A 344 -15.74 4.37 4.31
C LEU A 344 -15.54 5.17 3.03
N MET A 345 -16.58 5.84 2.55
CA MET A 345 -16.49 6.64 1.32
C MET A 345 -15.51 7.82 1.42
N LYS A 346 -15.34 8.41 2.60
CA LYS A 346 -14.31 9.44 2.83
C LYS A 346 -12.91 8.84 2.80
N ASN A 347 -12.74 7.66 3.41
CA ASN A 347 -11.46 6.96 3.50
C ASN A 347 -10.98 6.41 2.13
N LEU A 348 -11.89 6.25 1.17
CA LEU A 348 -11.61 5.81 -0.20
C LEU A 348 -11.43 6.96 -1.20
N GLN A 349 -11.47 8.23 -0.77
CA GLN A 349 -11.19 9.35 -1.65
C GLN A 349 -9.69 9.53 -1.91
N PHE A 350 -9.36 9.97 -3.13
CA PHE A 350 -8.01 10.41 -3.44
C PHE A 350 -7.66 11.65 -2.62
N LYS A 351 -6.42 11.72 -2.17
CA LYS A 351 -5.81 12.89 -1.51
C LYS A 351 -4.67 13.49 -2.33
N GLY A 352 -4.29 12.84 -3.41
CA GLY A 352 -3.29 13.16 -4.39
C GLY A 352 -3.40 12.19 -5.54
N PHE A 353 -2.50 12.22 -6.50
CA PHE A 353 -2.49 11.31 -7.66
C PHE A 353 -2.29 9.85 -7.26
N THR A 354 -1.44 9.59 -6.27
CA THR A 354 -1.15 8.23 -5.80
C THR A 354 -2.33 7.66 -5.01
N PRO A 355 -2.65 6.35 -5.19
CA PRO A 355 -3.68 5.71 -4.41
C PRO A 355 -3.33 5.71 -2.92
N THR A 356 -4.35 5.79 -2.08
CA THR A 356 -4.18 5.65 -0.63
C THR A 356 -4.08 4.19 -0.24
N ILE A 357 -3.46 3.90 0.90
CA ILE A 357 -3.39 2.52 1.42
C ILE A 357 -4.79 1.91 1.65
N ASN A 358 -5.79 2.72 1.95
CA ASN A 358 -7.16 2.27 2.12
C ASN A 358 -7.81 1.86 0.78
N GLN A 359 -7.51 2.58 -0.29
CA GLN A 359 -7.93 2.19 -1.64
C GLN A 359 -7.29 0.85 -2.05
N LEU A 360 -5.99 0.69 -1.80
CA LEU A 360 -5.28 -0.57 -2.06
C LEU A 360 -5.88 -1.73 -1.25
N LYS A 361 -6.13 -1.54 0.05
CA LYS A 361 -6.78 -2.57 0.89
C LYS A 361 -8.14 -2.99 0.33
N PHE A 362 -8.95 -2.03 -0.11
CA PHE A 362 -10.28 -2.29 -0.64
C PHE A 362 -10.21 -3.09 -1.95
N ILE A 363 -9.40 -2.64 -2.91
CA ILE A 363 -9.25 -3.27 -4.22
C ILE A 363 -8.65 -4.67 -4.09
N TYR A 364 -7.57 -4.81 -3.32
CA TYR A 364 -6.92 -6.10 -3.07
C TYR A 364 -7.83 -7.06 -2.32
N GLY A 365 -8.58 -6.56 -1.33
CA GLY A 365 -9.58 -7.34 -0.62
C GLY A 365 -10.68 -7.87 -1.55
N ALA A 366 -11.20 -7.04 -2.43
CA ALA A 366 -12.19 -7.44 -3.43
C ALA A 366 -11.62 -8.47 -4.43
N THR A 367 -10.38 -8.30 -4.85
CA THR A 367 -9.66 -9.26 -5.70
C THR A 367 -9.55 -10.64 -5.03
N ILE A 368 -9.22 -10.68 -3.75
CA ILE A 368 -9.17 -11.93 -2.96
C ILE A 368 -10.56 -12.56 -2.84
N MET A 369 -11.59 -11.76 -2.54
CA MET A 369 -12.97 -12.26 -2.49
C MET A 369 -13.39 -12.90 -3.82
N SER A 370 -13.03 -12.27 -4.94
CA SER A 370 -13.27 -12.83 -6.29
C SER A 370 -12.57 -14.20 -6.47
N ARG A 371 -11.36 -14.37 -5.95
CA ARG A 371 -10.67 -15.67 -5.97
C ARG A 371 -11.43 -16.73 -5.18
N PHE A 372 -11.95 -16.41 -4.00
CA PHE A 372 -12.75 -17.35 -3.20
C PHE A 372 -14.03 -17.76 -3.93
N LEU A 373 -14.73 -16.79 -4.52
CA LEU A 373 -15.94 -17.05 -5.30
C LEU A 373 -15.68 -17.85 -6.59
N SER A 374 -14.48 -17.75 -7.15
CA SER A 374 -14.07 -18.49 -8.35
C SER A 374 -13.58 -19.91 -8.08
N ALA A 375 -13.43 -20.32 -6.81
CA ALA A 375 -13.02 -21.68 -6.44
C ALA A 375 -14.02 -22.71 -6.96
N ARG A 376 -13.51 -23.83 -7.52
CA ARG A 376 -14.32 -24.88 -8.15
C ARG A 376 -14.72 -25.99 -7.20
N ASN A 377 -13.93 -26.20 -6.16
CA ASN A 377 -14.17 -27.21 -5.13
C ASN A 377 -13.61 -26.76 -3.78
N GLU A 378 -13.92 -27.51 -2.73
CA GLU A 378 -13.52 -27.22 -1.35
C GLU A 378 -11.99 -27.14 -1.17
N ASN A 379 -11.23 -27.94 -1.92
CA ASN A 379 -9.76 -27.92 -1.82
C ASN A 379 -9.19 -26.61 -2.36
N GLU A 380 -9.69 -26.13 -3.49
CA GLU A 380 -9.28 -24.83 -4.06
C GLU A 380 -9.68 -23.67 -3.16
N LEU A 381 -10.88 -23.70 -2.58
CA LEU A 381 -11.33 -22.68 -1.64
C LEU A 381 -10.43 -22.64 -0.40
N LYS A 382 -10.11 -23.77 0.20
CA LYS A 382 -9.22 -23.87 1.36
C LYS A 382 -7.80 -23.42 1.01
N GLU A 383 -7.32 -23.79 -0.17
CA GLU A 383 -6.00 -23.36 -0.65
C GLU A 383 -5.94 -21.85 -0.83
N ALA A 384 -6.88 -21.26 -1.55
CA ALA A 384 -6.97 -19.83 -1.76
C ALA A 384 -7.13 -19.08 -0.43
N SER A 385 -8.00 -19.56 0.46
CA SER A 385 -8.26 -18.93 1.75
C SER A 385 -7.00 -18.89 2.63
N ILE A 386 -6.29 -20.01 2.77
CA ILE A 386 -5.06 -20.07 3.56
C ILE A 386 -4.00 -19.11 2.98
N LYS A 387 -3.77 -19.20 1.66
CA LYS A 387 -2.77 -18.38 0.97
C LYS A 387 -3.07 -16.88 1.11
N ASP A 388 -4.29 -16.49 0.80
CA ASP A 388 -4.65 -15.09 0.65
C ASP A 388 -4.93 -14.42 2.02
N ILE A 389 -5.56 -15.13 2.99
CA ILE A 389 -5.75 -14.59 4.35
C ILE A 389 -4.40 -14.45 5.06
N LEU A 390 -3.55 -15.47 5.02
CA LEU A 390 -2.21 -15.37 5.60
C LEU A 390 -1.36 -14.34 4.87
N GLY A 391 -1.47 -14.25 3.55
CA GLY A 391 -0.78 -13.23 2.75
C GLY A 391 -1.19 -11.83 3.15
N PHE A 392 -2.49 -11.54 3.17
CA PHE A 392 -3.04 -10.24 3.56
C PHE A 392 -2.64 -9.85 4.98
N THR A 393 -2.78 -10.79 5.93
CA THR A 393 -2.43 -10.54 7.34
C THR A 393 -0.93 -10.26 7.51
N ASN A 394 -0.07 -11.07 6.91
CA ASN A 394 1.37 -10.88 7.02
C ASN A 394 1.84 -9.60 6.32
N TRP A 395 1.32 -9.31 5.12
CA TRP A 395 1.71 -8.13 4.36
C TRP A 395 1.30 -6.82 5.06
N LEU A 396 0.05 -6.73 5.53
CA LEU A 396 -0.49 -5.49 6.07
C LEU A 396 -0.25 -5.28 7.57
N ILE A 397 0.00 -6.36 8.31
CA ILE A 397 0.08 -6.30 9.77
C ILE A 397 1.45 -6.75 10.27
N LEU A 398 1.87 -7.98 9.96
CA LEU A 398 3.02 -8.60 10.61
C LEU A 398 4.38 -8.09 10.10
N GLY A 399 4.48 -7.64 8.84
CA GLY A 399 5.73 -7.09 8.31
C GLY A 399 6.25 -5.90 9.12
N ASN A 400 5.36 -4.99 9.49
CA ASN A 400 5.68 -3.84 10.33
C ASN A 400 6.04 -4.23 11.77
N PHE A 401 5.45 -5.31 12.29
CA PHE A 401 5.81 -5.83 13.62
C PHE A 401 7.21 -6.40 13.69
N VAL A 402 7.66 -7.08 12.64
CA VAL A 402 9.04 -7.60 12.57
C VAL A 402 10.04 -6.45 12.62
N GLN A 403 9.82 -5.41 11.83
CA GLN A 403 10.67 -4.22 11.86
C GLN A 403 10.71 -3.59 13.27
N LYS A 404 9.55 -3.45 13.92
CA LYS A 404 9.45 -2.94 15.28
C LYS A 404 10.19 -3.80 16.29
N LEU A 405 10.04 -5.13 16.23
CA LEU A 405 10.74 -6.04 17.12
C LEU A 405 12.26 -5.93 16.97
N VAL A 406 12.76 -5.80 15.74
CA VAL A 406 14.20 -5.59 15.49
C VAL A 406 14.65 -4.25 16.06
N VAL A 407 13.89 -3.18 15.86
CA VAL A 407 14.21 -1.87 16.45
C VAL A 407 14.20 -1.97 17.97
N GLN A 408 13.19 -2.58 18.59
CA GLN A 408 13.11 -2.74 20.06
C GLN A 408 14.27 -3.53 20.64
N SER A 409 14.76 -4.54 19.93
CA SER A 409 15.89 -5.35 20.38
C SER A 409 17.24 -4.63 20.28
N LEU A 410 17.41 -3.77 19.27
CA LEU A 410 18.67 -3.10 18.96
C LEU A 410 18.76 -1.67 19.53
N ASP A 411 17.64 -0.95 19.63
CA ASP A 411 17.55 0.38 20.22
C ASP A 411 17.03 0.31 21.66
N LYS A 412 17.94 0.04 22.59
CA LYS A 412 17.63 -0.02 24.03
C LYS A 412 17.10 1.32 24.58
N SER A 413 17.41 2.44 23.91
CA SER A 413 16.93 3.78 24.31
C SER A 413 15.48 4.03 23.92
N GLY A 414 14.91 3.25 22.99
CA GLY A 414 13.54 3.37 22.51
C GLY A 414 13.25 4.66 21.75
N THR A 415 14.28 5.36 21.29
CA THR A 415 14.18 6.66 20.60
C THR A 415 13.70 6.52 19.16
N LEU A 416 13.82 5.32 18.57
CA LEU A 416 13.41 5.05 17.19
C LEU A 416 11.94 4.64 17.06
N ILE A 417 11.23 4.41 18.16
CA ILE A 417 9.80 4.06 18.15
C ILE A 417 8.99 5.31 18.38
N LYS A 418 8.01 5.56 17.50
CA LYS A 418 7.09 6.68 17.65
C LYS A 418 6.06 6.37 18.73
N LYS A 419 5.97 7.23 19.71
CA LYS A 419 4.96 7.18 20.78
C LYS A 419 3.77 8.07 20.39
N ASP A 420 2.98 7.63 19.46
CA ASP A 420 2.01 8.51 18.78
C ASP A 420 0.64 8.61 19.44
N THR A 421 0.27 7.67 20.28
CA THR A 421 -1.06 7.66 20.90
C THR A 421 -0.98 7.04 22.27
N LEU A 422 -1.48 7.78 23.23
CA LEU A 422 -1.67 7.31 24.60
C LEU A 422 -3.16 7.03 24.77
N THR A 423 -3.56 5.79 24.59
CA THR A 423 -4.85 5.31 25.07
C THR A 423 -4.63 4.62 26.41
N GLY A 424 -5.66 4.52 27.26
CA GLY A 424 -5.54 3.81 28.54
C GLY A 424 -5.26 2.30 28.40
N ASN A 425 -5.32 1.74 27.18
CA ASN A 425 -5.14 0.33 26.90
C ASN A 425 -3.71 0.04 26.42
N LYS A 426 -2.93 -0.70 27.22
CA LYS A 426 -1.53 -1.05 26.92
C LYS A 426 -1.36 -1.82 25.60
N VAL A 427 -2.27 -2.73 25.27
CA VAL A 427 -2.22 -3.53 24.04
C VAL A 427 -2.50 -2.65 22.82
N MET A 428 -3.51 -1.78 22.91
CA MET A 428 -3.85 -0.87 21.84
C MET A 428 -2.71 0.14 21.59
N ASN A 429 -2.11 0.68 22.66
CA ASN A 429 -0.93 1.53 22.57
C ASN A 429 0.25 0.79 21.90
N TRP A 430 0.48 -0.47 22.27
CA TRP A 430 1.53 -1.27 21.67
C TRP A 430 1.28 -1.50 20.17
N ILE A 431 0.05 -1.77 19.76
CA ILE A 431 -0.34 -1.94 18.35
C ILE A 431 -0.22 -0.59 17.61
N GLN A 432 -0.73 0.49 18.19
CA GLN A 432 -0.73 1.82 17.56
C GLN A 432 0.67 2.44 17.50
N ASN A 433 1.52 2.17 18.47
CA ASN A 433 2.93 2.56 18.49
C ASN A 433 3.80 1.58 17.66
N SER A 434 3.25 0.96 16.62
CA SER A 434 3.98 0.06 15.72
C SER A 434 4.90 0.78 14.74
N PHE A 435 4.78 2.09 14.66
CA PHE A 435 5.57 2.89 13.72
C PHE A 435 6.96 3.20 14.28
N ILE A 436 7.95 3.05 13.41
CA ILE A 436 9.34 3.43 13.65
C ILE A 436 9.62 4.77 12.95
N LYS A 437 10.60 5.52 13.44
CA LYS A 437 11.08 6.73 12.78
C LYS A 437 11.69 6.37 11.43
N THR A 438 11.62 7.30 10.49
CA THR A 438 12.33 7.17 9.22
C THR A 438 13.74 7.68 9.32
N ARG A 439 14.46 7.42 8.23
CA ARG A 439 15.82 7.94 8.06
C ARG A 439 15.84 9.46 8.09
N ASP A 440 14.90 10.10 7.41
CA ASP A 440 14.81 11.56 7.34
C ASP A 440 14.58 12.17 8.73
N GLU A 441 13.67 11.61 9.54
CA GLU A 441 13.47 12.07 10.91
C GLU A 441 14.73 11.95 11.77
N VAL A 442 15.46 10.84 11.66
CA VAL A 442 16.71 10.65 12.41
C VAL A 442 17.79 11.63 11.95
N LEU A 443 17.88 11.91 10.65
CA LEU A 443 18.81 12.88 10.10
C LEU A 443 18.48 14.31 10.55
N HIS A 444 17.21 14.71 10.49
CA HIS A 444 16.78 16.02 10.95
C HIS A 444 16.96 16.21 12.46
N GLU A 445 16.68 15.18 13.26
CA GLU A 445 16.96 15.22 14.71
C GLU A 445 18.46 15.37 15.01
N ALA A 446 19.32 14.71 14.23
CA ALA A 446 20.75 14.73 14.44
C ALA A 446 21.43 16.02 13.99
N LEU A 447 20.92 16.66 12.93
CA LEU A 447 21.48 17.86 12.33
C LEU A 447 20.83 19.15 12.87
N GLY A 448 19.56 19.10 13.25
CA GLY A 448 18.82 20.28 13.69
C GLY A 448 18.86 21.39 12.63
N LYS A 449 19.41 22.55 12.99
CA LYS A 449 19.57 23.67 12.05
C LYS A 449 20.56 23.41 10.92
N ASP A 450 21.55 22.56 11.14
CA ASP A 450 22.55 22.20 10.13
C ASP A 450 21.98 21.31 9.01
N ALA A 451 20.73 20.84 9.13
CA ALA A 451 20.01 20.24 8.02
C ALA A 451 19.70 21.24 6.89
N PHE A 452 19.93 22.53 7.12
CA PHE A 452 19.70 23.59 6.16
C PHE A 452 21.00 24.36 5.91
N LYS A 453 21.28 24.63 4.64
CA LYS A 453 22.37 25.48 4.21
C LYS A 453 21.81 26.58 3.34
N ASP A 454 22.12 27.84 3.66
CA ASP A 454 21.64 29.03 2.94
C ASP A 454 20.11 29.07 2.80
N GLY A 455 19.40 28.63 3.83
CA GLY A 455 17.93 28.55 3.85
C GLY A 455 17.35 27.38 3.03
N LYS A 456 18.19 26.53 2.45
CA LYS A 456 17.78 25.34 1.68
C LYS A 456 18.09 24.07 2.46
N ALA A 457 17.15 23.14 2.44
CA ALA A 457 17.35 21.83 3.04
C ALA A 457 18.45 21.06 2.31
N LEU A 458 19.31 20.40 3.08
CA LEU A 458 20.32 19.51 2.52
C LEU A 458 19.65 18.29 1.88
N LYS A 459 20.20 17.85 0.75
CA LYS A 459 19.79 16.59 0.14
C LYS A 459 20.14 15.41 1.05
N PHE A 460 19.39 14.33 0.94
CA PHE A 460 19.62 13.12 1.75
C PHE A 460 21.10 12.69 1.82
N ASN A 461 21.77 12.64 0.67
CA ASN A 461 23.20 12.28 0.61
C ASN A 461 24.12 13.30 1.30
N GLU A 462 23.75 14.55 1.33
CA GLU A 462 24.48 15.63 2.03
C GLU A 462 24.26 15.53 3.54
N MET A 463 23.02 15.28 3.98
CA MET A 463 22.70 14.99 5.37
C MET A 463 23.44 13.76 5.88
N MET A 464 23.48 12.69 5.09
CA MET A 464 24.24 11.47 5.41
C MET A 464 25.75 11.74 5.54
N LYS A 465 26.30 12.64 4.72
CA LYS A 465 27.70 13.08 4.86
C LYS A 465 27.89 13.94 6.11
N ALA A 466 26.96 14.87 6.38
CA ALA A 466 27.02 15.76 7.53
C ALA A 466 27.02 14.99 8.86
N ILE A 467 26.25 13.89 8.98
CA ILE A 467 26.29 13.03 10.16
C ILE A 467 27.49 12.09 10.22
N SER A 468 28.48 12.22 9.30
CA SER A 468 29.61 11.28 9.23
C SER A 468 30.38 11.13 10.54
N ASN A 469 30.45 12.17 11.34
CA ASN A 469 31.11 12.18 12.66
C ASN A 469 30.15 11.90 13.83
N ASN A 470 28.83 11.86 13.59
CA ASN A 470 27.83 11.57 14.62
C ASN A 470 27.62 10.05 14.75
N LYS A 471 28.31 9.43 15.70
CA LYS A 471 28.26 7.98 15.94
C LYS A 471 26.85 7.50 16.31
N GLU A 472 26.10 8.29 17.07
CA GLU A 472 24.73 7.94 17.50
C GLU A 472 23.75 7.94 16.34
N ALA A 473 23.73 9.01 15.54
CA ALA A 473 22.89 9.10 14.36
C ALA A 473 23.18 7.96 13.36
N LYS A 474 24.46 7.69 13.09
CA LYS A 474 24.86 6.55 12.26
C LYS A 474 24.37 5.21 12.80
N LYS A 475 24.46 5.00 14.13
CA LYS A 475 23.94 3.78 14.76
C LYS A 475 22.42 3.67 14.54
N LYS A 476 21.68 4.74 14.75
CA LYS A 476 20.21 4.78 14.53
C LYS A 476 19.85 4.46 13.08
N ILE A 477 20.53 5.07 12.09
CA ILE A 477 20.31 4.78 10.66
C ILE A 477 20.61 3.30 10.34
N ARG A 478 21.70 2.73 10.88
CA ARG A 478 22.00 1.30 10.70
C ARG A 478 20.93 0.40 11.29
N ILE A 479 20.40 0.73 12.47
CA ILE A 479 19.31 -0.04 13.09
C ILE A 479 18.07 0.00 12.19
N LEU A 480 17.71 1.16 11.65
CA LEU A 480 16.57 1.29 10.71
C LEU A 480 16.80 0.47 9.43
N THR A 481 18.01 0.51 8.88
CA THR A 481 18.37 -0.30 7.70
C THR A 481 18.24 -1.79 7.99
N LEU A 482 18.78 -2.25 9.12
CA LEU A 482 18.66 -3.66 9.54
C LEU A 482 17.22 -4.08 9.80
N ALA A 483 16.42 -3.22 10.45
CA ALA A 483 15.01 -3.49 10.72
C ALA A 483 14.20 -3.61 9.43
N GLN A 484 14.42 -2.73 8.47
CA GLN A 484 13.73 -2.76 7.19
C GLN A 484 14.15 -3.98 6.36
N LEU A 485 15.44 -4.29 6.29
CA LEU A 485 15.94 -5.49 5.62
C LEU A 485 15.41 -6.77 6.28
N ALA A 486 15.34 -6.82 7.62
CA ALA A 486 14.72 -7.93 8.34
C ALA A 486 13.22 -8.07 8.03
N GLY A 487 12.49 -6.97 7.94
CA GLY A 487 11.09 -6.97 7.50
C GLY A 487 10.92 -7.51 6.09
N TYR A 488 11.79 -7.13 5.16
CA TYR A 488 11.78 -7.62 3.78
C TYR A 488 12.20 -9.10 3.71
N ALA A 489 13.24 -9.50 4.45
CA ALA A 489 13.63 -10.90 4.53
C ALA A 489 12.51 -11.77 5.10
N TYR A 490 11.84 -11.32 6.17
CA TYR A 490 10.66 -11.98 6.71
C TYR A 490 9.56 -12.10 5.64
N SER A 491 9.23 -11.01 4.95
CA SER A 491 8.23 -11.03 3.88
C SER A 491 8.61 -12.01 2.78
N GLY A 492 9.85 -12.00 2.30
CA GLY A 492 10.34 -12.92 1.28
C GLY A 492 10.29 -14.39 1.71
N LEU A 493 10.72 -14.67 2.94
CA LEU A 493 10.73 -16.04 3.48
C LEU A 493 9.32 -16.53 3.80
N VAL A 494 8.51 -15.74 4.47
CA VAL A 494 7.16 -16.16 4.91
C VAL A 494 6.17 -16.08 3.77
N LEU A 495 6.05 -14.92 3.11
CA LEU A 495 5.06 -14.69 2.04
C LEU A 495 5.48 -15.32 0.71
N GLY A 496 6.77 -15.23 0.37
CA GLY A 496 7.29 -15.73 -0.89
C GLY A 496 7.49 -17.24 -0.94
N ILE A 497 7.90 -17.86 0.17
CA ILE A 497 8.29 -19.28 0.20
C ILE A 497 7.48 -20.06 1.22
N GLY A 498 7.37 -19.61 2.45
CA GLY A 498 6.78 -20.37 3.57
C GLY A 498 5.30 -20.67 3.36
N ILE A 499 4.50 -19.64 3.12
CA ILE A 499 3.04 -19.80 2.89
C ILE A 499 2.77 -20.68 1.66
N PRO A 500 3.40 -20.49 0.48
CA PRO A 500 3.24 -21.38 -0.64
C PRO A 500 3.58 -22.84 -0.33
N LYS A 501 4.74 -23.10 0.31
CA LYS A 501 5.13 -24.48 0.68
C LYS A 501 4.19 -25.10 1.70
N LEU A 502 3.77 -24.34 2.72
CA LEU A 502 2.77 -24.80 3.70
C LEU A 502 1.46 -25.18 3.00
N ASN A 503 1.02 -24.33 2.09
CA ASN A 503 -0.22 -24.55 1.35
C ASN A 503 -0.15 -25.82 0.48
N ILE A 504 0.94 -26.01 -0.26
CA ILE A 504 1.21 -27.23 -1.05
C ILE A 504 1.20 -28.46 -0.13
N TYR A 505 1.89 -28.41 1.00
CA TYR A 505 1.94 -29.50 1.97
C TYR A 505 0.53 -29.86 2.49
N LEU A 506 -0.24 -28.86 2.90
CA LEU A 506 -1.61 -29.08 3.39
C LEU A 506 -2.54 -29.62 2.32
N THR A 507 -2.41 -29.14 1.07
CA THR A 507 -3.19 -29.63 -0.08
C THR A 507 -2.84 -31.09 -0.39
N ASN A 508 -1.57 -31.43 -0.47
CA ASN A 508 -1.12 -32.80 -0.73
C ASN A 508 -1.60 -33.77 0.36
N ARG A 509 -1.55 -33.34 1.63
CA ARG A 509 -2.05 -34.16 2.76
C ARG A 509 -3.55 -34.38 2.69
N ARG A 510 -4.35 -33.39 2.25
CA ARG A 510 -5.80 -33.55 2.08
C ARG A 510 -6.11 -34.47 0.91
N MET A 511 -5.43 -34.28 -0.23
CA MET A 511 -5.61 -35.17 -1.40
C MET A 511 -5.28 -36.62 -1.09
N ALA A 512 -4.21 -36.87 -0.34
CA ALA A 512 -3.86 -38.21 0.12
C ALA A 512 -4.97 -38.84 1.00
N LYS A 513 -5.54 -38.05 1.94
CA LYS A 513 -6.65 -38.50 2.77
C LYS A 513 -7.92 -38.77 1.95
N GLN A 514 -8.23 -37.93 0.96
CA GLN A 514 -9.38 -38.13 0.08
C GLN A 514 -9.24 -39.40 -0.77
N LYS A 515 -8.05 -39.61 -1.36
CA LYS A 515 -7.78 -40.88 -2.10
C LYS A 515 -7.92 -42.10 -1.22
N ALA A 516 -7.36 -42.08 -0.01
CA ALA A 516 -7.51 -43.19 0.93
C ALA A 516 -8.98 -43.45 1.33
N ALA A 517 -9.78 -42.39 1.51
CA ALA A 517 -11.20 -42.52 1.77
C ALA A 517 -12.00 -43.08 0.57
N GLU A 518 -11.67 -42.64 -0.64
CA GLU A 518 -12.26 -43.15 -1.90
C GLU A 518 -11.89 -44.62 -2.13
N GLU A 519 -10.65 -45.02 -1.85
CA GLU A 519 -10.20 -46.41 -1.93
C GLU A 519 -10.94 -47.28 -0.90
N GLN A 520 -11.12 -46.78 0.34
CA GLN A 520 -11.91 -47.48 1.35
C GLN A 520 -13.38 -47.63 0.95
N GLN A 521 -14.01 -46.58 0.41
CA GLN A 521 -15.39 -46.63 -0.09
C GLN A 521 -15.55 -47.63 -1.26
N ASN A 522 -14.59 -47.59 -2.20
CA ASN A 522 -14.61 -48.52 -3.33
C ASN A 522 -14.43 -49.97 -2.87
N ASN A 523 -13.58 -50.24 -1.87
CA ASN A 523 -13.41 -51.57 -1.28
C ASN A 523 -14.68 -52.03 -0.55
N VAL A 524 -15.31 -51.14 0.23
CA VAL A 524 -16.59 -51.46 0.90
C VAL A 524 -17.71 -51.73 -0.12
N GLN A 525 -17.79 -50.94 -1.20
CA GLN A 525 -18.75 -51.19 -2.28
C GLN A 525 -18.45 -52.46 -3.08
N ALA A 526 -17.17 -52.83 -3.22
CA ALA A 526 -16.79 -54.09 -3.84
C ALA A 526 -17.18 -55.29 -2.95
N ASP A 527 -16.94 -55.19 -1.64
CA ASP A 527 -17.36 -56.20 -0.65
C ASP A 527 -18.90 -56.31 -0.56
N ASP A 528 -19.63 -55.18 -0.58
CA ASP A 528 -21.10 -55.19 -0.62
C ASP A 528 -21.65 -55.80 -1.91
N LYS A 529 -21.00 -55.55 -3.06
CA LYS A 529 -21.37 -56.21 -4.32
C LYS A 529 -21.06 -57.71 -4.29
N MET A 530 -19.97 -58.14 -3.67
CA MET A 530 -19.67 -59.56 -3.45
C MET A 530 -20.67 -60.21 -2.50
N LEU A 531 -21.18 -59.47 -1.53
CA LEU A 531 -22.16 -59.92 -0.56
C LEU A 531 -23.62 -59.71 -1.01
N SER A 532 -23.86 -59.23 -2.23
CA SER A 532 -25.21 -59.04 -2.76
C SER A 532 -25.98 -60.37 -2.82
N PRO A 533 -27.31 -60.38 -2.63
CA PRO A 533 -28.09 -61.64 -2.66
C PRO A 533 -27.86 -62.48 -3.88
N GLN A 534 -27.63 -61.89 -5.05
CA GLN A 534 -27.34 -62.54 -6.31
C GLN A 534 -25.97 -63.25 -6.30
N ASN A 535 -24.95 -62.64 -5.72
CA ASN A 535 -23.62 -63.25 -5.60
C ASN A 535 -23.56 -64.30 -4.49
N ARG A 536 -24.36 -64.15 -3.42
CA ARG A 536 -24.55 -65.21 -2.39
C ARG A 536 -25.18 -66.46 -3.00
N GLU A 537 -26.16 -66.28 -3.88
CA GLU A 537 -26.80 -67.40 -4.57
C GLU A 537 -25.84 -68.09 -5.56
N PHE A 538 -24.99 -67.32 -6.24
CA PHE A 538 -23.94 -67.83 -7.12
C PHE A 538 -22.84 -68.58 -6.37
N LEU A 539 -22.37 -68.08 -5.24
CA LEU A 539 -21.42 -68.76 -4.37
C LEU A 539 -22.06 -70.00 -3.72
N GLY A 540 -23.31 -69.91 -3.28
CA GLY A 540 -24.05 -71.02 -2.73
C GLY A 540 -24.28 -72.18 -3.70
N LYS A 541 -24.55 -71.87 -4.97
CA LYS A 541 -24.71 -72.89 -6.05
C LYS A 541 -23.37 -73.49 -6.47
N ASN A 542 -22.26 -72.80 -6.39
CA ASN A 542 -20.95 -73.35 -6.73
C ASN A 542 -20.28 -74.11 -5.58
N PHE A 543 -20.67 -73.89 -4.31
CA PHE A 543 -20.15 -74.64 -3.17
C PHE A 543 -21.00 -75.85 -2.76
N THR A 544 -22.23 -76.01 -3.27
CA THR A 544 -23.07 -77.16 -3.01
C THR A 544 -22.91 -78.26 -4.07
N GLY A 545 -22.11 -78.04 -5.11
CA GLY A 545 -21.76 -79.00 -6.15
C GLY A 545 -20.32 -79.48 -5.98
N ASN A 546 -20.17 -80.59 -5.23
CA ASN A 546 -19.04 -81.53 -5.17
C ASN A 546 -17.68 -81.06 -4.56
N GLY A 547 -17.42 -81.56 -3.36
CA GLY A 547 -16.23 -82.43 -3.24
C GLY A 547 -14.98 -81.80 -2.60
N ILE A 548 -14.97 -80.63 -1.94
CA ILE A 548 -13.76 -80.18 -1.23
C ILE A 548 -13.90 -80.34 0.31
N PHE A 549 -15.10 -80.36 0.88
CA PHE A 549 -15.32 -80.62 2.32
C PHE A 549 -15.42 -82.10 2.74
N ALA A 550 -15.36 -83.00 1.76
CA ALA A 550 -15.36 -84.45 2.07
C ALA A 550 -13.95 -85.00 2.36
N GLN A 551 -12.88 -84.28 2.02
CA GLN A 551 -11.50 -84.71 2.26
C GLN A 551 -10.86 -84.23 3.58
N MET A 552 -11.48 -83.30 4.28
CA MET A 552 -10.95 -82.85 5.57
C MET A 552 -11.54 -83.55 6.83
N LYS A 553 -12.33 -84.67 6.64
CA LYS A 553 -12.88 -85.41 7.74
C LYS A 553 -12.31 -86.85 7.91
N THR A 554 -11.19 -87.15 7.25
CA THR A 554 -10.56 -88.49 7.37
C THR A 554 -9.09 -88.46 7.76
N GLU A 555 -8.59 -87.33 8.27
CA GLU A 555 -7.30 -87.33 8.97
C GLU A 555 -7.43 -86.51 10.26
N SER A 556 -7.92 -87.16 11.30
CA SER A 556 -7.70 -86.87 12.71
C SER A 556 -7.74 -88.16 13.52
#